data_db47f880658737fbe2facbff0f70ec97
#
_entry.id   db47f880658737fbe2facbff0f70ec97
#
_cell.length_a   1.000
_cell.length_b   1.000
_cell.length_c   1.000
_cell.angle_alpha   90.00
_cell.angle_beta   90.00
_cell.angle_gamma   90.00
#
_symmetry.space_group_name_H-M   'P 1'
#
loop_
_entity.id
_entity.type
_entity.pdbx_description
1 polymer ?
#
loop_
_entity_poly.entity_id
_entity_poly.type
_entity_poly.pdbx_seq_one_letter_code
_entity_poly.pdbx_strand_id
1 'polypeptide(L)'
;MKLNILTHSLRIIVLGLLLCFFPSQGRCSEAAQEEGGIDVKEIVLGHLSDAYEWHICSVNGHHVSIPLPVIVQNHDGEWFFFSSSEFHKSGDNTFGAFFLNQEQNGKIYEKLPDGTIERPLDLSITKDVVQIWIV
;
A
#
# COMPACT_ATOMS: atom_id res chain seq x y z
N MET A 1 -44.15 -29.81 -19.78
CA MET A 1 -43.38 -28.95 -20.71
C MET A 1 -42.99 -27.59 -20.15
N LYS A 2 -43.73 -26.99 -19.20
CA LYS A 2 -43.37 -25.69 -18.58
C LYS A 2 -42.23 -25.74 -17.56
N LEU A 3 -41.99 -26.90 -16.93
CA LEU A 3 -40.96 -27.04 -15.88
C LEU A 3 -39.52 -27.00 -16.43
N ASN A 4 -39.30 -27.51 -17.65
CA ASN A 4 -38.00 -27.50 -18.27
C ASN A 4 -37.53 -26.10 -18.71
N ILE A 5 -38.47 -25.23 -19.09
CA ILE A 5 -38.14 -23.86 -19.50
C ILE A 5 -37.68 -23.06 -18.31
N LEU A 6 -38.32 -23.26 -17.15
CA LEU A 6 -37.94 -22.57 -15.90
C LEU A 6 -36.55 -22.98 -15.43
N THR A 7 -36.20 -24.25 -15.52
CA THR A 7 -34.88 -24.76 -15.13
C THR A 7 -33.77 -24.31 -16.11
N HIS A 8 -34.07 -24.15 -17.39
CA HIS A 8 -33.12 -23.62 -18.38
C HIS A 8 -32.88 -22.09 -18.13
N SER A 9 -33.95 -21.34 -17.88
CA SER A 9 -33.83 -19.90 -17.57
C SER A 9 -33.03 -19.67 -16.29
N LEU A 10 -33.26 -20.47 -15.25
CA LEU A 10 -32.52 -20.37 -13.98
C LEU A 10 -31.01 -20.67 -14.18
N ARG A 11 -30.69 -21.70 -15.00
CA ARG A 11 -29.28 -22.04 -15.31
C ARG A 11 -28.57 -20.94 -16.08
N ILE A 12 -29.25 -20.26 -17.01
CA ILE A 12 -28.68 -19.13 -17.77
C ILE A 12 -28.43 -17.93 -16.84
N ILE A 13 -29.34 -17.64 -15.91
CA ILE A 13 -29.19 -16.58 -14.95
C ILE A 13 -28.02 -16.85 -14.00
N VAL A 14 -27.91 -18.08 -13.49
CA VAL A 14 -26.79 -18.50 -12.62
C VAL A 14 -25.46 -18.46 -13.36
N LEU A 15 -25.43 -18.90 -14.63
CA LEU A 15 -24.22 -18.84 -15.45
C LEU A 15 -23.82 -17.40 -15.78
N GLY A 16 -24.78 -16.52 -16.03
CA GLY A 16 -24.56 -15.08 -16.24
C GLY A 16 -24.04 -14.39 -14.98
N LEU A 17 -24.59 -14.74 -13.81
CA LEU A 17 -24.13 -14.22 -12.53
C LEU A 17 -22.71 -14.69 -12.20
N LEU A 18 -22.37 -15.94 -12.54
CA LEU A 18 -21.03 -16.49 -12.35
C LEU A 18 -19.98 -15.80 -13.23
N LEU A 19 -20.36 -15.38 -14.45
CA LEU A 19 -19.48 -14.63 -15.36
C LEU A 19 -19.22 -13.20 -14.88
N CYS A 20 -20.15 -12.59 -14.14
CA CYS A 20 -19.96 -11.27 -13.54
C CYS A 20 -19.01 -11.28 -12.34
N PHE A 21 -18.78 -12.46 -11.74
CA PHE A 21 -17.82 -12.63 -10.64
C PHE A 21 -16.38 -12.92 -11.10
N PHE A 22 -16.12 -13.04 -12.40
CA PHE A 22 -14.75 -12.97 -12.86
C PHE A 22 -14.31 -11.50 -12.76
N PRO A 23 -13.46 -11.15 -11.81
CA PRO A 23 -12.83 -9.83 -11.85
C PRO A 23 -12.09 -9.80 -13.19
N SER A 24 -12.47 -8.85 -14.04
CA SER A 24 -11.62 -8.49 -15.15
C SER A 24 -10.26 -8.20 -14.54
N GLN A 25 -9.31 -9.10 -14.79
CA GLN A 25 -7.92 -8.84 -14.42
C GLN A 25 -7.54 -7.58 -15.20
N GLY A 26 -7.68 -6.44 -14.54
CA GLY A 26 -7.08 -5.21 -14.97
C GLY A 26 -5.59 -5.53 -15.07
N ARG A 27 -5.12 -5.79 -16.27
CA ARG A 27 -3.69 -5.81 -16.55
C ARG A 27 -3.23 -4.41 -16.26
N CYS A 28 -2.73 -4.16 -15.05
CA CYS A 28 -1.74 -3.11 -14.86
C CYS A 28 -0.59 -3.50 -15.78
N SER A 29 -0.57 -2.92 -16.96
CA SER A 29 0.56 -3.02 -17.85
C SER A 29 1.69 -2.30 -17.14
N GLU A 30 2.68 -3.04 -16.67
CA GLU A 30 4.00 -2.49 -16.44
C GLU A 30 4.43 -1.91 -17.79
N ALA A 31 4.26 -0.60 -17.92
CA ALA A 31 4.84 0.11 -19.04
C ALA A 31 6.36 -0.05 -18.89
N ALA A 32 6.92 -0.90 -19.72
CA ALA A 32 8.35 -0.94 -19.95
C ALA A 32 8.78 0.48 -20.33
N GLN A 33 9.44 1.17 -19.40
CA GLN A 33 10.10 2.43 -19.67
C GLN A 33 11.45 2.13 -20.29
N GLU A 34 11.63 2.77 -21.43
CA GLU A 34 12.83 2.80 -22.24
C GLU A 34 14.05 3.31 -21.46
N GLU A 35 15.20 2.65 -21.73
CA GLU A 35 16.59 3.12 -21.79
C GLU A 35 17.02 4.22 -20.79
N GLY A 36 17.14 3.84 -19.58
CA GLY A 36 18.11 4.32 -18.60
C GLY A 36 18.37 3.14 -17.70
N GLY A 37 19.64 2.75 -17.54
CA GLY A 37 20.03 1.50 -16.87
C GLY A 37 19.16 1.23 -15.66
N ILE A 38 18.26 0.26 -15.79
CA ILE A 38 17.35 -0.14 -14.73
C ILE A 38 18.23 -0.62 -13.58
N ASP A 39 18.30 0.14 -12.50
CA ASP A 39 18.94 -0.33 -11.28
C ASP A 39 18.05 -1.42 -10.67
N VAL A 40 18.26 -2.65 -11.14
CA VAL A 40 17.57 -3.85 -10.67
C VAL A 40 17.65 -3.97 -9.15
N LYS A 41 18.73 -3.46 -8.56
CA LYS A 41 18.92 -3.43 -7.11
C LYS A 41 17.92 -2.48 -6.44
N GLU A 42 17.73 -1.30 -6.98
CA GLU A 42 16.77 -0.32 -6.45
C GLU A 42 15.33 -0.84 -6.56
N ILE A 43 14.97 -1.44 -7.69
CA ILE A 43 13.65 -2.06 -7.88
C ILE A 43 13.44 -3.22 -6.91
N VAL A 44 14.38 -4.15 -6.83
CA VAL A 44 14.27 -5.32 -5.93
C VAL A 44 14.23 -4.88 -4.47
N LEU A 45 15.09 -3.94 -4.06
CA LEU A 45 15.06 -3.41 -2.70
C LEU A 45 13.78 -2.63 -2.40
N GLY A 46 13.26 -1.87 -3.35
CA GLY A 46 11.98 -1.19 -3.21
C GLY A 46 10.80 -2.16 -3.05
N HIS A 47 10.81 -3.29 -3.76
CA HIS A 47 9.78 -4.32 -3.60
C HIS A 47 9.93 -5.15 -2.32
N LEU A 48 11.16 -5.36 -1.84
CA LEU A 48 11.44 -6.08 -0.60
C LEU A 48 11.36 -5.17 0.64
N SER A 49 11.43 -3.85 0.44
CA SER A 49 11.32 -2.89 1.53
C SER A 49 9.89 -2.85 2.07
N ASP A 50 9.77 -3.06 3.37
CA ASP A 50 8.51 -2.85 4.07
C ASP A 50 8.16 -1.38 4.10
N ALA A 51 6.93 -1.04 3.72
CA ALA A 51 6.47 0.33 3.53
C ALA A 51 5.13 0.59 4.24
N TYR A 52 4.87 1.86 4.56
CA TYR A 52 3.61 2.31 5.15
C TYR A 52 2.52 2.59 4.09
N GLU A 53 2.80 2.24 2.84
CA GLU A 53 1.86 2.32 1.72
C GLU A 53 1.87 1.03 0.93
N TRP A 54 0.69 0.60 0.53
CA TRP A 54 0.56 -0.52 -0.37
C TRP A 54 0.38 -0.02 -1.80
N HIS A 55 1.44 -0.11 -2.60
CA HIS A 55 1.41 0.19 -4.02
C HIS A 55 0.56 -0.85 -4.76
N ILE A 56 -0.48 -0.40 -5.47
CA ILE A 56 -1.37 -1.26 -6.24
C ILE A 56 -0.92 -1.32 -7.70
N CYS A 57 -0.78 -0.16 -8.33
CA CYS A 57 -0.39 -0.05 -9.73
C CYS A 57 0.07 1.37 -10.07
N SER A 58 0.67 1.53 -11.23
CA SER A 58 0.96 2.83 -11.83
C SER A 58 0.14 3.01 -13.09
N VAL A 59 -0.66 4.07 -13.16
CA VAL A 59 -1.50 4.41 -14.31
C VAL A 59 -1.07 5.76 -14.86
N ASN A 60 -0.66 5.81 -16.11
CA ASN A 60 -0.20 7.06 -16.77
C ASN A 60 0.89 7.81 -16.00
N GLY A 61 1.82 7.09 -15.37
CA GLY A 61 2.88 7.68 -14.56
C GLY A 61 2.47 8.14 -13.15
N HIS A 62 1.20 7.96 -12.78
CA HIS A 62 0.71 8.21 -11.42
C HIS A 62 0.71 6.91 -10.62
N HIS A 63 1.36 6.92 -9.47
CA HIS A 63 1.34 5.81 -8.54
C HIS A 63 0.02 5.78 -7.78
N VAL A 64 -0.67 4.64 -7.85
CA VAL A 64 -1.87 4.37 -7.07
C VAL A 64 -1.46 3.50 -5.89
N SER A 65 -1.50 4.08 -4.70
CA SER A 65 -1.19 3.38 -3.45
C SER A 65 -2.33 3.53 -2.44
N ILE A 66 -2.47 2.53 -1.58
CA ILE A 66 -3.37 2.60 -0.43
C ILE A 66 -2.52 2.99 0.78
N PRO A 67 -2.81 4.14 1.41
CA PRO A 67 -2.15 4.53 2.64
C PRO A 67 -2.57 3.60 3.78
N LEU A 68 -1.61 3.19 4.59
CA LEU A 68 -1.83 2.27 5.70
C LEU A 68 -1.87 3.03 7.04
N PRO A 69 -2.55 2.48 8.05
CA PRO A 69 -2.60 3.11 9.36
C PRO A 69 -1.25 3.03 10.07
N VAL A 70 -0.80 4.18 10.55
CA VAL A 70 0.41 4.35 11.34
C VAL A 70 0.04 4.41 12.81
N ILE A 71 0.73 3.62 13.62
CA ILE A 71 0.56 3.53 15.07
C ILE A 71 1.96 3.63 15.69
N VAL A 72 2.26 4.77 16.28
CA VAL A 72 3.58 5.03 16.87
C VAL A 72 3.44 5.58 18.29
N GLN A 73 4.41 5.25 19.15
CA GLN A 73 4.55 5.85 20.45
C GLN A 73 5.81 6.71 20.45
N ASN A 74 5.67 7.99 20.83
CA ASN A 74 6.79 8.92 20.90
C ASN A 74 7.72 8.62 22.09
N HIS A 75 8.80 9.36 22.20
CA HIS A 75 9.75 9.28 23.31
C HIS A 75 9.10 9.52 24.69
N ASP A 76 8.08 10.37 24.75
CA ASP A 76 7.35 10.69 25.98
C ASP A 76 6.31 9.63 26.38
N GLY A 77 6.14 8.59 25.56
CA GLY A 77 5.18 7.51 25.79
C GLY A 77 3.76 7.81 25.31
N GLU A 78 3.56 8.89 24.55
CA GLU A 78 2.27 9.24 23.95
C GLU A 78 2.03 8.47 22.65
N TRP A 79 0.79 8.03 22.44
CA TRP A 79 0.39 7.28 21.26
C TRP A 79 -0.19 8.18 20.17
N PHE A 80 0.26 7.98 18.95
CA PHE A 80 -0.22 8.66 17.76
C PHE A 80 -0.79 7.65 16.77
N PHE A 81 -1.98 7.98 16.24
CA PHE A 81 -2.71 7.18 15.27
C PHE A 81 -3.07 8.07 14.09
N PHE A 82 -2.53 7.78 12.91
CA PHE A 82 -2.80 8.54 11.70
C PHE A 82 -2.62 7.69 10.44
N SER A 83 -3.01 8.22 9.29
CA SER A 83 -2.78 7.57 8.00
C SER A 83 -1.40 7.95 7.46
N SER A 84 -0.71 7.02 6.81
CA SER A 84 0.56 7.31 6.16
C SER A 84 0.47 8.43 5.10
N SER A 85 -0.72 8.70 4.55
CA SER A 85 -0.96 9.83 3.66
C SER A 85 -0.64 11.19 4.27
N GLU A 86 -0.63 11.32 5.61
CA GLU A 86 -0.30 12.56 6.28
C GLU A 86 1.15 12.99 6.02
N PHE A 87 2.07 12.03 5.86
CA PHE A 87 3.46 12.34 5.52
C PHE A 87 3.59 13.05 4.17
N HIS A 88 2.71 12.73 3.20
CA HIS A 88 2.77 13.33 1.87
C HIS A 88 2.11 14.70 1.77
N LYS A 89 1.21 15.03 2.69
CA LYS A 89 0.51 16.33 2.68
C LYS A 89 1.45 17.50 2.94
N SER A 90 2.47 17.30 3.76
CA SER A 90 3.44 18.35 4.10
C SER A 90 4.52 18.56 3.03
N GLY A 91 4.64 17.64 2.05
CA GLY A 91 5.68 17.69 1.02
C GLY A 91 7.09 17.27 1.49
N ASP A 92 7.34 17.30 2.79
CA ASP A 92 8.65 16.96 3.40
C ASP A 92 8.68 15.56 4.03
N ASN A 93 7.65 14.75 3.78
CA ASN A 93 7.47 13.43 4.40
C ASN A 93 7.47 13.47 5.94
N THR A 94 6.89 14.54 6.51
CA THR A 94 6.82 14.77 7.95
C THR A 94 5.39 14.82 8.46
N PHE A 95 5.17 14.38 9.70
CA PHE A 95 3.93 14.55 10.44
C PHE A 95 4.27 14.89 11.91
N GLY A 96 4.12 16.16 12.28
CA GLY A 96 4.53 16.65 13.60
C GLY A 96 6.03 16.47 13.83
N ALA A 97 6.41 15.72 14.85
CA ALA A 97 7.79 15.38 15.15
C ALA A 97 8.31 14.16 14.37
N PHE A 98 7.40 13.41 13.73
CA PHE A 98 7.74 12.20 13.00
C PHE A 98 8.08 12.49 11.53
N PHE A 99 9.01 11.71 10.97
CA PHE A 99 9.38 11.77 9.55
C PHE A 99 9.81 10.42 9.03
N LEU A 100 9.70 10.25 7.70
CA LEU A 100 10.19 9.05 7.00
C LEU A 100 11.66 9.24 6.65
N ASN A 101 12.53 8.43 7.25
CA ASN A 101 13.95 8.45 6.93
C ASN A 101 14.25 7.57 5.72
N GLN A 102 14.51 8.20 4.58
CA GLN A 102 14.80 7.52 3.32
C GLN A 102 16.12 6.71 3.37
N GLU A 103 17.10 7.16 4.15
CA GLU A 103 18.37 6.44 4.33
C GLU A 103 18.19 5.13 5.14
N GLN A 104 17.13 5.03 5.91
CA GLN A 104 16.77 3.89 6.74
C GLN A 104 15.54 3.15 6.20
N ASN A 105 15.50 2.93 4.88
CA ASN A 105 14.42 2.23 4.19
C ASN A 105 13.02 2.83 4.42
N GLY A 106 12.91 4.15 4.53
CA GLY A 106 11.63 4.84 4.72
C GLY A 106 10.95 4.56 6.07
N LYS A 107 11.69 4.15 7.09
CA LYS A 107 11.13 3.93 8.43
C LYS A 107 10.85 5.24 9.15
N ILE A 108 9.91 5.21 10.10
CA ILE A 108 9.52 6.37 10.89
C ILE A 108 10.57 6.64 11.95
N TYR A 109 10.97 7.90 12.03
CA TYR A 109 11.83 8.46 13.07
C TYR A 109 11.16 9.68 13.71
N GLU A 110 11.51 9.95 14.92
CA GLU A 110 11.09 11.13 15.68
C GLU A 110 12.26 12.09 15.85
N LYS A 111 12.00 13.37 15.63
CA LYS A 111 12.95 14.44 15.92
C LYS A 111 12.60 15.07 17.26
N LEU A 112 13.46 14.91 18.24
CA LEU A 112 13.31 15.47 19.58
C LEU A 112 13.59 16.99 19.59
N PRO A 113 13.13 17.71 20.62
CA PRO A 113 13.38 19.15 20.76
C PRO A 113 14.86 19.53 20.88
N ASP A 114 15.70 18.62 21.36
CA ASP A 114 17.16 18.80 21.44
C ASP A 114 17.87 18.60 20.09
N GLY A 115 17.12 18.21 19.03
CA GLY A 115 17.64 17.92 17.70
C GLY A 115 18.09 16.48 17.51
N THR A 116 18.01 15.64 18.54
CA THR A 116 18.31 14.21 18.44
C THR A 116 17.23 13.50 17.62
N ILE A 117 17.66 12.50 16.85
CA ILE A 117 16.76 11.66 16.05
C ILE A 117 16.72 10.29 16.69
N GLU A 118 15.53 9.85 17.07
CA GLU A 118 15.31 8.55 17.67
C GLU A 118 14.26 7.75 16.88
N ARG A 119 14.30 6.42 17.06
CA ARG A 119 13.29 5.54 16.46
C ARG A 119 12.19 5.32 17.49
N PRO A 120 10.94 5.76 17.21
CA PRO A 120 9.81 5.52 18.10
C PRO A 120 9.44 4.04 18.13
N LEU A 121 8.65 3.63 19.11
CA LEU A 121 8.01 2.32 19.08
C LEU A 121 6.95 2.34 17.97
N ASP A 122 7.16 1.52 16.95
CA ASP A 122 6.34 1.47 15.75
C ASP A 122 5.57 0.15 15.69
N LEU A 123 4.25 0.24 15.81
CA LEU A 123 3.30 -0.86 15.68
C LEU A 123 2.38 -0.67 14.46
N SER A 124 2.81 0.10 13.50
CA SER A 124 2.05 0.40 12.30
C SER A 124 1.74 -0.84 11.48
N ILE A 125 0.60 -0.80 10.81
CA ILE A 125 0.26 -1.83 9.81
C ILE A 125 1.00 -1.48 8.53
N THR A 126 2.03 -2.25 8.24
CA THR A 126 2.85 -2.07 7.06
C THR A 126 2.39 -2.96 5.89
N LYS A 127 2.94 -2.72 4.72
CA LYS A 127 2.67 -3.52 3.52
C LYS A 127 2.84 -5.03 3.78
N ASP A 128 3.90 -5.43 4.48
CA ASP A 128 4.20 -6.84 4.74
C ASP A 128 3.17 -7.46 5.68
N VAL A 129 2.70 -6.72 6.69
CA VAL A 129 1.59 -7.16 7.56
C VAL A 129 0.32 -7.41 6.76
N VAL A 130 -0.04 -6.48 5.85
CA VAL A 130 -1.22 -6.64 4.98
C VAL A 130 -1.07 -7.86 4.08
N GLN A 131 0.11 -8.08 3.50
CA GLN A 131 0.38 -9.23 2.65
C GLN A 131 0.21 -10.55 3.39
N ILE A 132 0.68 -10.64 4.64
CA ILE A 132 0.50 -11.84 5.49
C ILE A 132 -0.98 -12.13 5.75
N TRP A 133 -1.82 -11.10 5.86
CA TRP A 133 -3.25 -11.29 6.12
C TRP A 133 -4.05 -11.73 4.88
N ILE A 134 -3.56 -11.45 3.68
CA ILE A 134 -4.24 -11.78 2.42
C ILE A 134 -3.89 -13.19 1.92
N VAL A 135 -2.75 -13.74 2.33
CA VAL A 135 -2.26 -15.08 1.97
C VAL A 135 -2.88 -16.15 2.87
#